data_adadf944df910820d955d36e2547d782
#
_entry.id   adadf944df910820d955d36e2547d782
#
_cell.length_a   1.000
_cell.length_b   1.000
_cell.length_c   1.000
_cell.angle_alpha   90.00
_cell.angle_beta   90.00
_cell.angle_gamma   90.00
#
_symmetry.space_group_name_H-M   'P 1'
#
loop_
_entity.id
_entity.type
_entity.pdbx_description
1 polymer ?
#
loop_
_entity_poly.entity_id
_entity_poly.type
_entity_poly.pdbx_seq_one_letter_code
_entity_poly.pdbx_strand_id
1 'polypeptide(L)'
;MKRVLLKLSGEALAGEKHTGFDEPTVTKVAKQVKQLADDGVEVGVVIGGGNFWRGRTSENIDRTKADQIGMLATVMNCIYVSEIFRSVGMMTAILTPFECGSFTKLFSKDRANKYFSKNMVVFFAGGTGHPYFSTDTGVVLRAIEVEADVILLAKAIDGVYDDDPHKNPNAQKLSDVNGKRHVL
;
A
#
# COMPACT_ATOMS: atom_id res chain seq x y z
N MET A 1 -15.77 5.97 12.53
CA MET A 1 -14.92 5.50 11.44
C MET A 1 -15.00 3.99 11.42
N LYS A 2 -15.16 3.43 10.27
CA LYS A 2 -15.45 2.01 10.16
C LYS A 2 -14.52 1.31 9.18
N ARG A 3 -14.06 2.01 8.14
CA ARG A 3 -13.16 1.44 7.13
C ARG A 3 -11.99 2.37 6.84
N VAL A 4 -10.79 1.84 6.96
CA VAL A 4 -9.53 2.54 6.72
C VAL A 4 -8.79 1.88 5.58
N LEU A 5 -8.22 2.67 4.68
CA LEU A 5 -7.25 2.19 3.71
C LEU A 5 -5.85 2.69 4.10
N LEU A 6 -5.00 1.76 4.51
CA LEU A 6 -3.62 2.03 4.92
C LEU A 6 -2.68 1.83 3.74
N LYS A 7 -1.93 2.86 3.37
CA LYS A 7 -0.84 2.73 2.40
C LYS A 7 0.49 2.63 3.12
N LEU A 8 1.21 1.56 2.85
CA LEU A 8 2.57 1.33 3.34
C LEU A 8 3.59 1.54 2.21
N SER A 9 4.69 2.20 2.51
CA SER A 9 5.84 2.23 1.59
C SER A 9 6.57 0.89 1.65
N GLY A 10 6.86 0.29 0.49
CA GLY A 10 7.71 -0.90 0.45
C GLY A 10 9.09 -0.64 1.05
N GLU A 11 9.64 0.55 0.83
CA GLU A 11 10.93 0.97 1.39
C GLU A 11 10.91 1.02 2.92
N ALA A 12 9.81 1.52 3.52
CA ALA A 12 9.65 1.53 4.97
C ALA A 12 9.63 0.11 5.56
N LEU A 13 9.13 -0.88 4.79
CA LEU A 13 9.13 -2.28 5.21
C LEU A 13 10.48 -2.98 5.07
N ALA A 14 11.41 -2.40 4.32
CA ALA A 14 12.79 -2.90 4.18
C ALA A 14 13.69 -2.46 5.35
N GLY A 15 13.27 -1.46 6.13
CA GLY A 15 14.07 -0.90 7.22
C GLY A 15 15.43 -0.40 6.73
N GLU A 16 16.47 -0.59 7.53
CA GLU A 16 17.84 -0.17 7.21
C GLU A 16 18.48 -0.97 6.05
N LYS A 17 17.87 -2.09 5.66
CA LYS A 17 18.38 -2.92 4.54
C LYS A 17 18.14 -2.28 3.17
N HIS A 18 17.23 -1.31 3.08
CA HIS A 18 16.81 -0.62 1.84
C HIS A 18 16.22 -1.53 0.75
N THR A 19 16.31 -2.84 0.88
CA THR A 19 15.75 -3.84 -0.05
C THR A 19 15.17 -5.02 0.72
N GLY A 20 14.22 -5.73 0.11
CA GLY A 20 13.56 -6.87 0.73
C GLY A 20 12.67 -6.47 1.91
N PHE A 21 12.76 -7.23 2.99
CA PHE A 21 11.95 -7.03 4.20
C PHE A 21 12.81 -6.98 5.47
N ASP A 22 12.41 -6.13 6.38
CA ASP A 22 12.84 -6.16 7.77
C ASP A 22 11.69 -6.73 8.62
N GLU A 23 11.79 -8.01 8.99
CA GLU A 23 10.72 -8.72 9.69
C GLU A 23 10.30 -8.07 11.01
N PRO A 24 11.20 -7.57 11.86
CA PRO A 24 10.82 -6.81 13.05
C PRO A 24 9.96 -5.59 12.74
N THR A 25 10.30 -4.83 11.71
CA THR A 25 9.53 -3.65 11.26
C THR A 25 8.15 -4.07 10.76
N VAL A 26 8.07 -5.11 9.93
CA VAL A 26 6.78 -5.62 9.43
C VAL A 26 5.91 -6.14 10.58
N THR A 27 6.50 -6.86 11.54
CA THR A 27 5.81 -7.37 12.72
C THR A 27 5.27 -6.24 13.61
N LYS A 28 6.03 -5.15 13.76
CA LYS A 28 5.56 -3.96 14.49
C LYS A 28 4.32 -3.36 13.84
N VAL A 29 4.34 -3.19 12.52
CA VAL A 29 3.19 -2.71 11.75
C VAL A 29 2.00 -3.66 11.88
N ALA A 30 2.24 -4.97 11.79
CA ALA A 30 1.19 -5.98 11.95
C ALA A 30 0.48 -5.87 13.30
N LYS A 31 1.22 -5.68 14.39
CA LYS A 31 0.66 -5.50 15.75
C LYS A 31 -0.19 -4.24 15.87
N GLN A 32 0.23 -3.13 15.23
CA GLN A 32 -0.55 -1.89 15.20
C GLN A 32 -1.86 -2.05 14.42
N VAL A 33 -1.80 -2.70 13.25
CA VAL A 33 -3.00 -2.98 12.45
C VAL A 33 -3.94 -3.95 13.18
N LYS A 34 -3.37 -4.95 13.88
CA LYS A 34 -4.18 -5.86 14.69
C LYS A 34 -5.01 -5.12 15.74
N GLN A 35 -4.44 -4.16 16.42
CA GLN A 35 -5.16 -3.35 17.40
C GLN A 35 -6.36 -2.64 16.76
N LEU A 36 -6.19 -2.03 15.58
CA LEU A 36 -7.29 -1.40 14.85
C LEU A 36 -8.39 -2.42 14.47
N ALA A 37 -7.99 -3.61 14.00
CA ALA A 37 -8.93 -4.66 13.63
C ALA A 37 -9.68 -5.21 14.85
N ASP A 38 -9.00 -5.37 15.99
CA ASP A 38 -9.61 -5.81 17.25
C ASP A 38 -10.61 -4.75 17.77
N ASP A 39 -10.37 -3.46 17.51
CA ASP A 39 -11.29 -2.36 17.81
C ASP A 39 -12.47 -2.27 16.82
N GLY A 40 -12.61 -3.24 15.91
CA GLY A 40 -13.72 -3.33 14.96
C GLY A 40 -13.57 -2.44 13.73
N VAL A 41 -12.36 -1.96 13.41
CA VAL A 41 -12.09 -1.20 12.20
C VAL A 41 -11.80 -2.16 11.04
N GLU A 42 -12.51 -2.00 9.93
CA GLU A 42 -12.21 -2.70 8.69
C GLU A 42 -10.95 -2.11 8.03
N VAL A 43 -9.92 -2.91 7.85
CA VAL A 43 -8.63 -2.44 7.36
C VAL A 43 -8.30 -3.01 5.99
N GLY A 44 -8.18 -2.12 5.00
CA GLY A 44 -7.55 -2.41 3.71
C GLY A 44 -6.09 -1.95 3.71
N VAL A 45 -5.22 -2.68 3.04
CA VAL A 45 -3.79 -2.36 2.97
C VAL A 45 -3.32 -2.32 1.52
N VAL A 46 -2.61 -1.26 1.16
CA VAL A 46 -1.91 -1.11 -0.12
C VAL A 46 -0.43 -0.95 0.15
N ILE A 47 0.42 -1.70 -0.56
CA ILE A 47 1.87 -1.67 -0.36
C ILE A 47 2.57 -1.28 -1.65
N GLY A 48 3.49 -0.32 -1.60
CA GLY A 48 4.36 0.04 -2.72
C GLY A 48 5.41 -1.04 -3.01
N GLY A 49 5.96 -1.05 -4.24
CA GLY A 49 6.97 -2.01 -4.69
C GLY A 49 8.43 -1.54 -4.55
N GLY A 50 8.66 -0.36 -3.97
CA GLY A 50 9.95 0.35 -4.02
C GLY A 50 11.12 -0.32 -3.33
N ASN A 51 10.89 -1.32 -2.47
CA ASN A 51 11.90 -2.16 -1.85
C ASN A 51 12.51 -3.22 -2.80
N PHE A 52 11.87 -3.48 -3.92
CA PHE A 52 12.36 -4.42 -4.94
C PHE A 52 12.59 -3.77 -6.29
N TRP A 53 11.73 -2.82 -6.69
CA TRP A 53 11.76 -2.27 -8.03
C TRP A 53 11.33 -0.80 -8.08
N ARG A 54 12.15 0.02 -8.75
CA ARG A 54 11.85 1.43 -9.06
C ARG A 54 11.87 1.62 -10.58
N GLY A 55 10.72 1.43 -11.22
CA GLY A 55 10.60 1.50 -12.69
C GLY A 55 11.06 2.82 -13.31
N ARG A 56 10.93 3.94 -12.58
CA ARG A 56 11.31 5.27 -13.05
C ARG A 56 12.83 5.46 -13.28
N THR A 57 13.66 4.60 -12.69
CA THR A 57 15.13 4.69 -12.78
C THR A 57 15.73 3.69 -13.76
N SER A 58 14.91 2.92 -14.49
CA SER A 58 15.39 1.93 -15.45
C SER A 58 15.46 2.56 -16.84
N GLU A 59 16.65 2.91 -17.28
CA GLU A 59 16.89 3.59 -18.57
C GLU A 59 16.78 2.64 -19.78
N ASN A 60 16.94 1.33 -19.58
CA ASN A 60 17.05 0.34 -20.67
C ASN A 60 15.83 -0.59 -20.80
N ILE A 61 14.73 -0.31 -20.13
CA ILE A 61 13.52 -1.13 -20.15
C ILE A 61 12.34 -0.25 -20.56
N ASP A 62 11.50 -0.78 -21.44
CA ASP A 62 10.22 -0.15 -21.79
C ASP A 62 9.42 0.21 -20.53
N ARG A 63 8.89 1.42 -20.48
CA ARG A 63 8.18 1.94 -19.31
C ARG A 63 7.01 1.06 -18.89
N THR A 64 6.24 0.52 -19.84
CA THR A 64 5.14 -0.38 -19.57
C THR A 64 5.62 -1.65 -18.87
N LYS A 65 6.74 -2.22 -19.34
CA LYS A 65 7.35 -3.40 -18.73
C LYS A 65 7.89 -3.12 -17.34
N ALA A 66 8.56 -1.97 -17.16
CA ALA A 66 9.05 -1.53 -15.87
C ALA A 66 7.92 -1.39 -14.83
N ASP A 67 6.79 -0.80 -15.24
CA ASP A 67 5.62 -0.65 -14.37
C ASP A 67 4.94 -2.01 -14.08
N GLN A 68 4.90 -2.94 -15.04
CA GLN A 68 4.42 -4.31 -14.81
C GLN A 68 5.27 -5.06 -13.78
N ILE A 69 6.60 -4.93 -13.83
CA ILE A 69 7.50 -5.47 -12.81
C ILE A 69 7.17 -4.84 -11.44
N GLY A 70 6.99 -3.53 -11.39
CA GLY A 70 6.57 -2.83 -10.17
C GLY A 70 5.25 -3.33 -9.59
N MET A 71 4.26 -3.62 -10.44
CA MET A 71 3.00 -4.23 -10.01
C MET A 71 3.21 -5.60 -9.38
N LEU A 72 4.05 -6.45 -9.98
CA LEU A 72 4.39 -7.76 -9.42
C LEU A 72 5.18 -7.64 -8.11
N ALA A 73 6.06 -6.65 -7.98
CA ALA A 73 6.75 -6.36 -6.72
C ALA A 73 5.75 -6.06 -5.58
N THR A 74 4.65 -5.34 -5.87
CA THR A 74 3.60 -5.13 -4.86
C THR A 74 2.87 -6.41 -4.47
N VAL A 75 2.71 -7.35 -5.41
CA VAL A 75 2.12 -8.68 -5.13
C VAL A 75 3.02 -9.46 -4.18
N MET A 76 4.34 -9.53 -4.44
CA MET A 76 5.31 -10.16 -3.54
C MET A 76 5.24 -9.56 -2.13
N ASN A 77 5.21 -8.22 -2.04
CA ASN A 77 5.08 -7.51 -0.76
C ASN A 77 3.82 -7.91 -0.02
N CYS A 78 2.68 -7.94 -0.70
CA CYS A 78 1.41 -8.31 -0.07
C CYS A 78 1.39 -9.77 0.39
N ILE A 79 2.01 -10.70 -0.34
CA ILE A 79 2.10 -12.10 0.08
C ILE A 79 2.91 -12.21 1.38
N TYR A 80 4.09 -11.60 1.44
CA TYR A 80 4.94 -11.65 2.62
C TYR A 80 4.29 -10.99 3.84
N VAL A 81 3.83 -9.74 3.68
CA VAL A 81 3.24 -8.97 4.78
C VAL A 81 1.94 -9.61 5.28
N SER A 82 1.13 -10.15 4.38
CA SER A 82 -0.08 -10.89 4.73
C SER A 82 0.23 -12.09 5.62
N GLU A 83 1.32 -12.83 5.37
CA GLU A 83 1.72 -13.95 6.20
C GLU A 83 2.20 -13.52 7.58
N ILE A 84 2.96 -12.44 7.69
CA ILE A 84 3.32 -11.86 8.99
C ILE A 84 2.07 -11.37 9.74
N PHE A 85 1.07 -10.83 9.05
CA PHE A 85 -0.21 -10.46 9.68
C PHE A 85 -0.94 -11.69 10.23
N ARG A 86 -0.93 -12.80 9.50
CA ARG A 86 -1.50 -14.07 9.96
C ARG A 86 -0.77 -14.62 11.19
N SER A 87 0.55 -14.52 11.23
CA SER A 87 1.35 -15.01 12.36
C SER A 87 1.03 -14.29 13.68
N VAL A 88 0.49 -13.05 13.62
CA VAL A 88 0.03 -12.32 14.80
C VAL A 88 -1.50 -12.48 15.05
N GLY A 89 -2.15 -13.42 14.37
CA GLY A 89 -3.54 -13.84 14.64
C GLY A 89 -4.61 -13.11 13.83
N MET A 90 -4.27 -12.45 12.71
CA MET A 90 -5.26 -11.85 11.81
C MET A 90 -5.63 -12.81 10.67
N MET A 91 -6.85 -12.73 10.19
CA MET A 91 -7.24 -13.31 8.90
C MET A 91 -6.97 -12.29 7.79
N THR A 92 -6.46 -12.76 6.65
CA THR A 92 -6.09 -11.89 5.54
C THR A 92 -6.60 -12.40 4.19
N ALA A 93 -6.81 -11.49 3.24
CA ALA A 93 -7.07 -11.79 1.84
C ALA A 93 -6.26 -10.86 0.94
N ILE A 94 -5.82 -11.34 -0.23
CA ILE A 94 -5.08 -10.54 -1.20
C ILE A 94 -5.91 -10.44 -2.48
N LEU A 95 -6.17 -9.22 -2.92
CA LEU A 95 -6.91 -8.91 -4.14
C LEU A 95 -6.02 -8.18 -5.14
N THR A 96 -6.11 -8.58 -6.41
CA THR A 96 -5.36 -7.99 -7.54
C THR A 96 -6.30 -7.63 -8.68
N PRO A 97 -6.00 -6.58 -9.46
CA PRO A 97 -6.79 -6.21 -10.64
C PRO A 97 -6.60 -7.14 -11.85
N PHE A 98 -5.66 -8.08 -11.76
CA PHE A 98 -5.35 -9.09 -12.78
C PHE A 98 -5.12 -10.45 -12.10
N GLU A 99 -5.15 -11.52 -12.88
CA GLU A 99 -4.96 -12.89 -12.37
C GLU A 99 -3.48 -13.16 -12.02
N CYS A 100 -3.24 -13.67 -10.82
CA CYS A 100 -1.95 -14.16 -10.33
C CYS A 100 -2.07 -15.62 -9.89
N GLY A 101 -2.66 -16.46 -10.71
CA GLY A 101 -2.87 -17.87 -10.41
C GLY A 101 -3.64 -18.08 -9.09
N SER A 102 -3.13 -18.99 -8.25
CA SER A 102 -3.74 -19.30 -6.94
C SER A 102 -3.33 -18.34 -5.81
N PHE A 103 -2.35 -17.45 -6.04
CA PHE A 103 -1.76 -16.63 -4.97
C PHE A 103 -2.69 -15.52 -4.50
N THR A 104 -3.53 -15.01 -5.39
CA THR A 104 -4.44 -13.90 -5.11
C THR A 104 -5.84 -14.19 -5.67
N LYS A 105 -6.77 -13.29 -5.40
CA LYS A 105 -8.11 -13.32 -6.02
C LYS A 105 -8.31 -12.03 -6.82
N LEU A 106 -9.05 -12.13 -7.92
CA LEU A 106 -9.43 -10.94 -8.68
C LEU A 106 -10.24 -9.98 -7.79
N PHE A 107 -9.88 -8.69 -7.89
CA PHE A 107 -10.60 -7.64 -7.20
C PHE A 107 -12.03 -7.51 -7.72
N SER A 108 -12.96 -7.38 -6.80
CA SER A 108 -14.26 -6.75 -6.98
C SER A 108 -14.69 -6.12 -5.65
N LYS A 109 -15.51 -5.07 -5.71
CA LYS A 109 -16.06 -4.41 -4.53
C LYS A 109 -16.80 -5.42 -3.63
N ASP A 110 -17.62 -6.28 -4.20
CA ASP A 110 -18.40 -7.27 -3.46
C ASP A 110 -17.50 -8.28 -2.75
N ARG A 111 -16.40 -8.70 -3.40
CA ARG A 111 -15.42 -9.60 -2.80
C ARG A 111 -14.67 -8.93 -1.65
N ALA A 112 -14.26 -7.68 -1.81
CA ALA A 112 -13.64 -6.90 -0.76
C ALA A 112 -14.58 -6.76 0.44
N ASN A 113 -15.83 -6.35 0.21
CA ASN A 113 -16.86 -6.22 1.25
C ASN A 113 -17.15 -7.55 1.96
N LYS A 114 -17.19 -8.67 1.24
CA LYS A 114 -17.33 -10.01 1.82
C LYS A 114 -16.16 -10.37 2.75
N TYR A 115 -14.95 -9.91 2.48
CA TYR A 115 -13.81 -10.15 3.35
C TYR A 115 -13.81 -9.21 4.56
N PHE A 116 -14.12 -7.94 4.37
CA PHE A 116 -14.29 -6.99 5.48
C PHE A 116 -15.37 -7.45 6.46
N SER A 117 -16.53 -7.91 5.98
CA SER A 117 -17.60 -8.42 6.85
C SER A 117 -17.23 -9.67 7.67
N LYS A 118 -16.13 -10.32 7.32
CA LYS A 118 -15.52 -11.43 8.08
C LYS A 118 -14.36 -11.01 8.97
N ASN A 119 -14.22 -9.72 9.20
CA ASN A 119 -13.11 -9.13 9.95
C ASN A 119 -11.71 -9.51 9.41
N MET A 120 -11.60 -9.63 8.09
CA MET A 120 -10.32 -9.91 7.43
C MET A 120 -9.64 -8.61 7.04
N VAL A 121 -8.32 -8.55 7.19
CA VAL A 121 -7.51 -7.48 6.59
C VAL A 121 -7.36 -7.78 5.09
N VAL A 122 -7.75 -6.82 4.25
CA VAL A 122 -7.76 -6.97 2.80
C VAL A 122 -6.58 -6.24 2.18
N PHE A 123 -5.67 -6.98 1.58
CA PHE A 123 -4.54 -6.43 0.83
C PHE A 123 -4.93 -6.20 -0.62
N PHE A 124 -4.67 -4.99 -1.13
CA PHE A 124 -4.85 -4.63 -2.53
C PHE A 124 -3.49 -4.50 -3.20
N ALA A 125 -3.13 -5.50 -3.98
CA ALA A 125 -1.86 -5.58 -4.70
C ALA A 125 -2.05 -5.30 -6.19
N GLY A 126 -0.96 -5.05 -6.92
CA GLY A 126 -1.00 -4.82 -8.37
C GLY A 126 -1.39 -3.38 -8.78
N GLY A 127 -1.45 -2.45 -7.82
CA GLY A 127 -1.78 -1.04 -8.09
C GLY A 127 -3.16 -0.86 -8.74
N THR A 128 -3.24 -0.05 -9.78
CA THR A 128 -4.46 0.13 -10.58
C THR A 128 -4.68 -1.02 -11.58
N GLY A 129 -3.67 -1.84 -11.84
CA GLY A 129 -3.64 -2.83 -12.94
C GLY A 129 -3.18 -2.24 -14.26
N HIS A 130 -2.88 -0.95 -14.32
CA HIS A 130 -2.44 -0.25 -15.53
C HIS A 130 -1.07 0.40 -15.32
N PRO A 131 -0.21 0.39 -16.35
CA PRO A 131 1.03 1.15 -16.35
C PRO A 131 0.80 2.64 -16.18
N TYR A 132 1.84 3.39 -15.89
CA TYR A 132 1.87 4.86 -15.73
C TYR A 132 1.17 5.41 -14.48
N PHE A 133 0.55 4.58 -13.66
CA PHE A 133 -0.08 5.01 -12.41
C PHE A 133 0.78 4.64 -11.19
N SER A 134 0.89 5.57 -10.25
CA SER A 134 1.58 5.34 -9.00
C SER A 134 0.74 4.48 -8.04
N THR A 135 1.39 3.90 -7.03
CA THR A 135 0.69 3.22 -5.93
C THR A 135 -0.19 4.21 -5.14
N ASP A 136 0.18 5.48 -5.07
CA ASP A 136 -0.63 6.52 -4.42
C ASP A 136 -1.95 6.76 -5.19
N THR A 137 -1.92 6.72 -6.53
CA THR A 137 -3.15 6.73 -7.35
C THR A 137 -3.97 5.45 -7.10
N GLY A 138 -3.29 4.31 -7.02
CA GLY A 138 -3.94 3.02 -6.74
C GLY A 138 -4.68 3.01 -5.40
N VAL A 139 -4.11 3.60 -4.35
CA VAL A 139 -4.77 3.65 -3.03
C VAL A 139 -6.03 4.52 -3.06
N VAL A 140 -5.99 5.66 -3.74
CA VAL A 140 -7.17 6.53 -3.88
C VAL A 140 -8.29 5.82 -4.65
N LEU A 141 -7.96 5.16 -5.76
CA LEU A 141 -8.94 4.40 -6.53
C LEU A 141 -9.59 3.30 -5.67
N ARG A 142 -8.78 2.50 -4.97
CA ARG A 142 -9.32 1.44 -4.08
C ARG A 142 -10.15 2.02 -2.94
N ALA A 143 -9.76 3.15 -2.35
CA ALA A 143 -10.52 3.80 -1.29
C ALA A 143 -11.93 4.20 -1.75
N ILE A 144 -12.03 4.78 -2.94
CA ILE A 144 -13.33 5.15 -3.53
C ILE A 144 -14.17 3.90 -3.79
N GLU A 145 -13.59 2.87 -4.43
CA GLU A 145 -14.32 1.66 -4.80
C GLU A 145 -14.84 0.87 -3.59
N VAL A 146 -14.06 0.83 -2.50
CA VAL A 146 -14.48 0.13 -1.27
C VAL A 146 -15.14 1.04 -0.24
N GLU A 147 -15.38 2.31 -0.59
CA GLU A 147 -16.04 3.29 0.29
C GLU A 147 -15.31 3.43 1.64
N ALA A 148 -13.98 3.59 1.58
CA ALA A 148 -13.20 3.83 2.78
C ALA A 148 -13.48 5.23 3.36
N ASP A 149 -13.62 5.34 4.68
CA ASP A 149 -13.82 6.60 5.38
C ASP A 149 -12.55 7.48 5.36
N VAL A 150 -11.38 6.84 5.37
CA VAL A 150 -10.10 7.54 5.44
C VAL A 150 -8.96 6.75 4.79
N ILE A 151 -8.01 7.47 4.21
CA ILE A 151 -6.73 6.93 3.74
C ILE A 151 -5.64 7.37 4.71
N LEU A 152 -4.90 6.42 5.26
CA LEU A 152 -3.71 6.66 6.07
C LEU A 152 -2.46 6.35 5.25
N LEU A 153 -1.56 7.31 5.12
CA LEU A 153 -0.31 7.18 4.39
C LEU A 153 0.86 7.05 5.37
N ALA A 154 1.37 5.84 5.54
CA ALA A 154 2.60 5.60 6.28
C ALA A 154 3.80 5.83 5.34
N LYS A 155 4.45 6.97 5.51
CA LYS A 155 5.62 7.41 4.73
C LYS A 155 6.82 7.60 5.64
N ALA A 156 8.02 7.69 5.03
CA ALA A 156 9.26 7.98 5.75
C ALA A 156 9.36 9.43 6.25
N ILE A 157 8.52 10.33 5.71
CA ILE A 157 8.42 11.72 6.14
C ILE A 157 7.13 11.96 6.92
N ASP A 158 7.16 12.89 7.85
CA ASP A 158 6.12 13.13 8.84
C ASP A 158 4.96 14.02 8.34
N GLY A 159 4.93 14.35 7.05
CA GLY A 159 3.86 15.16 6.47
C GLY A 159 4.03 15.46 4.99
N VAL A 160 3.19 16.36 4.49
CA VAL A 160 3.28 16.94 3.15
C VAL A 160 4.02 18.27 3.25
N TYR A 161 4.96 18.49 2.35
CA TYR A 161 5.77 19.70 2.28
C TYR A 161 5.56 20.39 0.95
N ASP A 162 5.88 21.68 0.89
CA ASP A 162 5.86 22.49 -0.33
C ASP A 162 7.02 22.16 -1.28
N ASP A 163 8.09 21.51 -0.75
CA ASP A 163 9.25 21.02 -1.49
C ASP A 163 9.82 19.77 -0.81
N ASP A 164 10.82 19.11 -1.38
CA ASP A 164 11.48 17.94 -0.81
C ASP A 164 12.34 18.33 0.42
N PRO A 165 11.94 17.97 1.65
CA PRO A 165 12.68 18.35 2.86
C PRO A 165 14.07 17.70 2.96
N HIS A 166 14.36 16.66 2.21
CA HIS A 166 15.71 16.06 2.15
C HIS A 166 16.68 16.85 1.26
N LYS A 167 16.14 17.65 0.33
CA LYS A 167 16.92 18.47 -0.59
C LYS A 167 16.89 19.95 -0.21
N ASN A 168 15.77 20.41 0.30
CA ASN A 168 15.57 21.81 0.71
C ASN A 168 15.33 21.88 2.21
N PRO A 169 16.34 22.30 3.01
CA PRO A 169 16.19 22.46 4.46
C PRO A 169 15.13 23.49 4.88
N ASN A 170 14.72 24.36 3.95
CA ASN A 170 13.69 25.38 4.20
C ASN A 170 12.28 24.93 3.78
N ALA A 171 12.11 23.69 3.34
CA ALA A 171 10.81 23.17 2.97
C ALA A 171 9.83 23.25 4.16
N GLN A 172 8.65 23.82 3.91
CA GLN A 172 7.64 24.04 4.94
C GLN A 172 6.61 22.90 4.93
N LYS A 173 6.36 22.36 6.11
CA LYS A 173 5.32 21.36 6.30
C LYS A 173 3.94 22.03 6.19
N LEU A 174 3.10 21.48 5.33
CA LEU A 174 1.74 21.96 5.15
C LEU A 174 0.82 21.34 6.20
N SER A 175 0.09 22.19 6.94
CA SER A 175 -0.85 21.73 7.98
C SER A 175 -2.15 21.21 7.39
N ASP A 176 -2.54 21.68 6.22
CA ASP A 176 -3.72 21.27 5.48
C ASP A 176 -3.49 21.44 3.98
N VAL A 177 -3.88 20.45 3.19
CA VAL A 177 -3.78 20.46 1.73
C VAL A 177 -5.18 20.41 1.17
N ASN A 178 -5.79 21.59 0.99
CA ASN A 178 -7.05 21.68 0.28
C ASN A 178 -6.89 21.16 -1.15
N GLY A 179 -7.63 20.13 -1.51
CA GLY A 179 -7.50 19.28 -2.70
C GLY A 179 -7.59 19.93 -4.09
N LYS A 180 -7.24 21.22 -4.21
CA LYS A 180 -7.18 21.92 -5.50
C LYS A 180 -5.79 22.03 -6.12
N ARG A 181 -4.76 21.57 -5.46
CA ARG A 181 -3.39 21.58 -6.02
C ARG A 181 -2.67 20.32 -5.56
N HIS A 182 -2.57 19.35 -6.39
CA HIS A 182 -1.53 18.34 -6.56
C HIS A 182 -2.11 17.12 -7.26
N VAL A 183 -2.47 17.30 -8.51
CA VAL A 183 -2.41 16.22 -9.48
C VAL A 183 -0.97 16.24 -9.99
N LEU A 184 -0.17 15.29 -9.53
CA LEU A 184 1.11 14.93 -10.12
C LEU A 184 1.00 13.53 -10.69
#